data_f7df0e15cb3d197d7a71010f21752e46
#
_entry.id   f7df0e15cb3d197d7a71010f21752e46
#
_cell.length_a   1.000
_cell.length_b   1.000
_cell.length_c   1.000
_cell.angle_alpha   90.00
_cell.angle_beta   90.00
_cell.angle_gamma   90.00
#
_symmetry.space_group_name_H-M   'P 1'
#
loop_
_entity.id
_entity.type
_entity.pdbx_description
1 polymer ?
#
loop_
_entity_poly.entity_id
_entity_poly.type
_entity_poly.pdbx_seq_one_letter_code
_entity_poly.pdbx_strand_id
1 'polypeptide(L)'
;MLDQKELLVKRIKGLLSGDDELSFEFINFLEPYKSAPYGGIFMPGPGINDFAAKRSFFGHDKYSLVGITHTTASNAVMSKLAQIPYSHVMPWDAIICTSNCVLDTVNKVLDHSIENLNYKFKTDKPIYPQLPVIPLGIDKDEFIFSENFKNKTRNDLG
;
A
#
# COMPACT_ATOMS: atom_id res chain seq x y z
N MET A 1 8.07 31.58 2.06
CA MET A 1 8.29 30.11 2.10
C MET A 1 6.94 29.48 1.84
N LEU A 2 6.79 28.72 0.76
CA LEU A 2 5.52 28.02 0.46
C LEU A 2 5.22 27.05 1.60
N ASP A 3 3.94 27.01 2.03
CA ASP A 3 3.48 26.00 2.98
C ASP A 3 3.71 24.59 2.39
N GLN A 4 3.97 23.59 3.23
CA GLN A 4 4.21 22.20 2.79
C GLN A 4 3.05 21.65 1.95
N LYS A 5 1.82 22.07 2.24
CA LYS A 5 0.63 21.72 1.46
C LYS A 5 0.68 22.28 0.05
N GLU A 6 1.01 23.56 -0.09
CA GLU A 6 1.14 24.21 -1.41
C GLU A 6 2.24 23.57 -2.26
N LEU A 7 3.36 23.21 -1.63
CA LEU A 7 4.46 22.53 -2.30
C LEU A 7 4.02 21.13 -2.80
N LEU A 8 3.28 20.37 -1.99
CA LEU A 8 2.77 19.07 -2.35
C LEU A 8 1.79 19.17 -3.53
N VAL A 9 0.83 20.08 -3.46
CA VAL A 9 -0.14 20.33 -4.55
C VAL A 9 0.58 20.68 -5.85
N LYS A 10 1.59 21.57 -5.80
CA LYS A 10 2.39 21.94 -6.97
C LYS A 10 3.12 20.74 -7.58
N ARG A 11 3.68 19.87 -6.75
CA ARG A 11 4.36 18.65 -7.23
C ARG A 11 3.38 17.67 -7.89
N ILE A 12 2.23 17.42 -7.27
CA ILE A 12 1.21 16.52 -7.82
C ILE A 12 0.71 17.07 -9.16
N LYS A 13 0.37 18.37 -9.25
CA LYS A 13 -0.07 18.99 -10.50
C LYS A 13 1.00 18.92 -11.59
N GLY A 14 2.29 19.00 -11.23
CA GLY A 14 3.39 18.88 -12.19
C GLY A 14 3.61 17.46 -12.72
N LEU A 15 3.11 16.41 -12.04
CA LEU A 15 3.18 15.02 -12.49
C LEU A 15 1.98 14.61 -13.35
N LEU A 16 0.89 15.36 -13.27
CA LEU A 16 -0.35 15.09 -14.00
C LEU A 16 -0.34 15.95 -15.27
N SER A 17 -0.14 15.30 -16.41
CA SER A 17 -0.18 15.94 -17.72
C SER A 17 -1.64 16.13 -18.17
N GLY A 18 -2.33 17.13 -17.64
CA GLY A 18 -3.70 17.45 -18.03
C GLY A 18 -4.15 18.79 -17.45
N ASP A 19 -5.01 19.48 -18.20
CA ASP A 19 -5.68 20.75 -17.81
C ASP A 19 -6.83 20.54 -16.80
N ASP A 20 -6.89 19.40 -16.13
CA ASP A 20 -7.96 19.10 -15.21
C ASP A 20 -7.88 20.01 -13.97
N GLU A 21 -8.98 20.68 -13.67
CA GLU A 21 -9.17 21.43 -12.42
C GLU A 21 -9.21 20.47 -11.23
N LEU A 22 -8.04 19.99 -10.83
CA LEU A 22 -7.91 19.13 -9.65
C LEU A 22 -8.10 19.97 -8.39
N SER A 23 -9.11 19.59 -7.61
CA SER A 23 -9.31 20.11 -6.26
C SER A 23 -8.59 19.21 -5.25
N PHE A 24 -7.99 19.83 -4.24
CA PHE A 24 -7.29 19.11 -3.17
C PHE A 24 -7.93 19.45 -1.82
N GLU A 25 -8.31 18.41 -1.09
CA GLU A 25 -8.73 18.54 0.30
C GLU A 25 -7.72 17.85 1.21
N PHE A 26 -7.38 18.50 2.32
CA PHE A 26 -6.45 17.98 3.32
C PHE A 26 -7.21 17.48 4.54
N ILE A 27 -7.21 16.17 4.74
CA ILE A 27 -7.86 15.53 5.87
C ILE A 27 -6.83 15.26 6.96
N ASN A 28 -7.17 15.58 8.22
CA ASN A 28 -6.30 15.28 9.34
C ASN A 28 -6.18 13.76 9.52
N PHE A 29 -4.96 13.28 9.66
CA PHE A 29 -4.65 11.86 9.89
C PHE A 29 -5.36 11.27 11.13
N LEU A 30 -5.69 12.10 12.11
CA LEU A 30 -6.44 11.68 13.30
C LEU A 30 -7.95 11.57 13.07
N GLU A 31 -8.44 12.05 11.91
CA GLU A 31 -9.86 12.07 11.55
C GLU A 31 -10.11 11.31 10.23
N PRO A 32 -9.65 10.04 10.10
CA PRO A 32 -9.73 9.30 8.83
C PRO A 32 -11.18 9.06 8.38
N TYR A 33 -12.16 9.15 9.26
CA TYR A 33 -13.58 9.04 8.94
C TYR A 33 -14.06 10.12 7.95
N LYS A 34 -13.38 11.25 7.88
CA LYS A 34 -13.65 12.31 6.89
C LYS A 34 -13.34 11.86 5.47
N SER A 35 -12.64 10.76 5.29
CA SER A 35 -12.40 10.14 3.97
C SER A 35 -13.59 9.33 3.44
N ALA A 36 -14.63 9.12 4.23
CA ALA A 36 -15.78 8.31 3.83
C ALA A 36 -16.43 8.77 2.48
N PRO A 37 -16.60 10.07 2.19
CA PRO A 37 -17.15 10.53 0.91
C PRO A 37 -16.29 10.16 -0.31
N TYR A 38 -14.98 9.88 -0.11
CA TYR A 38 -14.05 9.52 -1.18
C TYR A 38 -13.95 8.02 -1.42
N GLY A 39 -14.62 7.19 -0.61
CA GLY A 39 -14.75 5.76 -0.79
C GLY A 39 -13.52 4.93 -0.42
N GLY A 40 -12.34 5.50 -0.26
CA GLY A 40 -11.14 4.75 0.08
C GLY A 40 -9.94 5.57 0.54
N ILE A 41 -9.01 4.90 1.21
CA ILE A 41 -7.72 5.46 1.62
C ILE A 41 -6.62 4.56 1.08
N PHE A 42 -5.68 5.12 0.32
CA PHE A 42 -4.46 4.45 -0.10
C PHE A 42 -3.32 4.75 0.89
N MET A 43 -2.68 3.69 1.37
CA MET A 43 -1.56 3.75 2.29
C MET A 43 -0.25 3.36 1.59
N PRO A 44 0.85 4.12 1.76
CA PRO A 44 2.12 3.80 1.13
C PRO A 44 2.87 2.64 1.80
N GLY A 45 2.13 1.71 2.41
CA GLY A 45 2.67 0.52 3.08
C GLY A 45 1.57 -0.47 3.40
N PRO A 46 1.90 -1.71 3.82
CA PRO A 46 0.91 -2.75 4.07
C PRO A 46 0.21 -2.62 5.43
N GLY A 47 0.62 -1.68 6.28
CA GLY A 47 0.10 -1.54 7.65
C GLY A 47 -1.25 -0.83 7.73
N ILE A 48 -2.28 -1.34 7.06
CA ILE A 48 -3.64 -0.78 7.04
C ILE A 48 -4.42 -1.02 8.33
N ASN A 49 -3.90 -1.85 9.23
CA ASN A 49 -4.54 -2.30 10.47
C ASN A 49 -4.97 -1.16 11.39
N ASP A 50 -4.11 -0.15 11.57
CA ASP A 50 -4.39 0.99 12.47
C ASP A 50 -5.55 1.84 11.94
N PHE A 51 -5.65 1.98 10.60
CA PHE A 51 -6.76 2.67 9.96
C PHE A 51 -8.04 1.83 9.98
N ALA A 52 -7.92 0.52 9.82
CA ALA A 52 -9.05 -0.40 9.96
C ALA A 52 -9.64 -0.34 11.38
N ALA A 53 -8.79 -0.31 12.41
CA ALA A 53 -9.22 -0.14 13.78
C ALA A 53 -9.93 1.21 14.01
N LYS A 54 -9.41 2.32 13.47
CA LYS A 54 -10.08 3.62 13.54
C LYS A 54 -11.42 3.63 12.80
N ARG A 55 -11.48 3.01 11.61
CA ARG A 55 -12.72 2.88 10.83
C ARG A 55 -13.80 2.14 11.59
N SER A 56 -13.45 1.09 12.34
CA SER A 56 -14.42 0.25 13.05
C SER A 56 -15.31 1.00 14.05
N PHE A 57 -14.83 2.14 14.59
CA PHE A 57 -15.65 3.00 15.48
C PHE A 57 -16.79 3.73 14.75
N PHE A 58 -16.72 3.84 13.43
CA PHE A 58 -17.70 4.56 12.60
C PHE A 58 -18.49 3.64 11.67
N GLY A 59 -18.08 2.38 11.56
CA GLY A 59 -18.63 1.36 10.69
C GLY A 59 -17.56 0.82 9.73
N HIS A 60 -17.48 -0.50 9.62
CA HIS A 60 -16.47 -1.17 8.79
C HIS A 60 -16.63 -0.86 7.29
N ASP A 61 -17.82 -0.53 6.85
CA ASP A 61 -18.26 -0.27 5.47
C ASP A 61 -18.08 1.18 4.97
N LYS A 62 -17.56 2.07 5.81
CA LYS A 62 -17.51 3.51 5.49
C LYS A 62 -16.55 3.85 4.35
N TYR A 63 -15.45 3.13 4.22
CA TYR A 63 -14.47 3.28 3.14
C TYR A 63 -13.58 2.04 3.08
N SER A 64 -12.97 1.82 1.91
CA SER A 64 -11.98 0.76 1.73
C SER A 64 -10.58 1.25 2.11
N LEU A 65 -9.71 0.31 2.48
CA LEU A 65 -8.31 0.57 2.74
C LEU A 65 -7.47 -0.20 1.72
N VAL A 66 -6.53 0.48 1.09
CA VAL A 66 -5.60 -0.14 0.16
C VAL A 66 -4.18 0.13 0.64
N GLY A 67 -3.44 -0.92 0.92
CA GLY A 67 -2.01 -0.87 1.23
C GLY A 67 -1.17 -1.40 0.07
N ILE A 68 0.13 -1.17 0.12
CA ILE A 68 1.09 -1.71 -0.86
C ILE A 68 2.33 -2.25 -0.17
N THR A 69 2.84 -3.38 -0.64
CA THR A 69 4.09 -3.97 -0.16
C THR A 69 5.25 -3.49 -1.02
N HIS A 70 6.10 -2.59 -0.49
CA HIS A 70 7.36 -2.19 -1.12
C HIS A 70 8.51 -3.11 -0.73
N THR A 71 8.41 -3.69 0.47
CA THR A 71 9.43 -4.57 1.03
C THR A 71 8.79 -5.56 1.98
N THR A 72 9.34 -6.75 2.05
CA THR A 72 9.03 -7.78 3.04
C THR A 72 10.20 -8.04 3.99
N ALA A 73 11.27 -7.24 3.89
CA ALA A 73 12.51 -7.45 4.63
C ALA A 73 12.49 -6.87 6.06
N SER A 74 11.56 -5.95 6.39
CA SER A 74 11.54 -5.34 7.72
C SER A 74 10.63 -6.10 8.67
N ASN A 75 11.08 -6.27 9.91
CA ASN A 75 10.28 -6.88 10.98
C ASN A 75 8.96 -6.14 11.22
N ALA A 76 8.96 -4.81 11.12
CA ALA A 76 7.76 -4.00 11.28
C ALA A 76 6.70 -4.32 10.22
N VAL A 77 7.09 -4.47 8.96
CA VAL A 77 6.20 -4.87 7.86
C VAL A 77 5.65 -6.28 8.08
N MET A 78 6.51 -7.24 8.39
CA MET A 78 6.10 -8.61 8.64
C MET A 78 5.14 -8.73 9.83
N SER A 79 5.41 -7.99 10.91
CA SER A 79 4.51 -7.94 12.07
C SER A 79 3.14 -7.34 11.74
N LYS A 80 3.08 -6.29 10.91
CA LYS A 80 1.80 -5.70 10.47
C LYS A 80 1.00 -6.67 9.60
N LEU A 81 1.66 -7.36 8.67
CA LEU A 81 1.02 -8.40 7.86
C LEU A 81 0.48 -9.54 8.72
N ALA A 82 1.28 -10.04 9.65
CA ALA A 82 0.86 -11.12 10.57
C ALA A 82 -0.34 -10.75 11.46
N GLN A 83 -0.57 -9.46 11.69
CA GLN A 83 -1.70 -8.96 12.47
C GLN A 83 -3.02 -8.88 11.69
N ILE A 84 -3.00 -8.92 10.36
CA ILE A 84 -4.18 -8.74 9.52
C ILE A 84 -5.32 -9.71 9.87
N PRO A 85 -5.09 -11.02 10.05
CA PRO A 85 -6.18 -11.98 10.28
C PRO A 85 -6.98 -11.75 11.56
N TYR A 86 -6.44 -11.01 12.53
CA TYR A 86 -7.14 -10.69 13.79
C TYR A 86 -7.35 -9.19 14.01
N SER A 87 -7.14 -8.41 12.95
CA SER A 87 -7.41 -6.97 12.95
C SER A 87 -8.83 -6.65 12.44
N HIS A 88 -9.12 -5.36 12.29
CA HIS A 88 -10.38 -4.88 11.73
C HIS A 88 -10.36 -4.74 10.19
N VAL A 89 -9.40 -5.40 9.53
CA VAL A 89 -9.32 -5.45 8.07
C VAL A 89 -10.44 -6.34 7.54
N MET A 90 -11.05 -5.92 6.43
CA MET A 90 -12.26 -6.52 5.88
C MET A 90 -12.02 -7.04 4.46
N PRO A 91 -12.90 -7.92 3.90
CA PRO A 91 -12.70 -8.51 2.56
C PRO A 91 -12.69 -7.52 1.40
N TRP A 92 -13.18 -6.31 1.60
CA TRP A 92 -13.15 -5.22 0.62
C TRP A 92 -11.90 -4.32 0.72
N ASP A 93 -11.05 -4.54 1.73
CA ASP A 93 -9.74 -3.94 1.81
C ASP A 93 -8.75 -4.71 0.94
N ALA A 94 -7.64 -4.09 0.56
CA ALA A 94 -6.65 -4.72 -0.30
C ALA A 94 -5.22 -4.44 0.17
N ILE A 95 -4.32 -5.40 -0.10
CA ILE A 95 -2.88 -5.19 -0.04
C ILE A 95 -2.29 -5.54 -1.40
N ILE A 96 -1.83 -4.52 -2.11
CA ILE A 96 -1.16 -4.69 -3.39
C ILE A 96 0.17 -5.41 -3.15
N CYS A 97 0.33 -6.56 -3.80
CA CYS A 97 1.57 -7.30 -3.86
C CYS A 97 2.31 -6.89 -5.13
N THR A 98 3.55 -6.41 -5.02
CA THR A 98 4.31 -5.87 -6.16
C THR A 98 4.89 -6.95 -7.09
N SER A 99 4.77 -8.22 -6.71
CA SER A 99 5.13 -9.38 -7.54
C SER A 99 4.51 -10.66 -6.99
N ASN A 100 4.53 -11.75 -7.77
CA ASN A 100 4.11 -13.07 -7.29
C ASN A 100 4.95 -13.55 -6.11
N CYS A 101 6.24 -13.28 -6.07
CA CYS A 101 7.11 -13.62 -4.94
C CYS A 101 6.69 -12.91 -3.65
N VAL A 102 6.27 -11.65 -3.76
CA VAL A 102 5.72 -10.89 -2.63
C VAL A 102 4.37 -11.49 -2.20
N LEU A 103 3.49 -11.82 -3.16
CA LEU A 103 2.22 -12.50 -2.86
C LEU A 103 2.43 -13.81 -2.10
N ASP A 104 3.36 -14.65 -2.56
CA ASP A 104 3.69 -15.92 -1.88
C ASP A 104 4.18 -15.68 -0.43
N THR A 105 4.98 -14.65 -0.23
CA THR A 105 5.48 -14.26 1.09
C THR A 105 4.33 -13.79 1.99
N VAL A 106 3.45 -12.93 1.47
CA VAL A 106 2.28 -12.44 2.21
C VAL A 106 1.36 -13.59 2.59
N ASN A 107 1.04 -14.49 1.64
CA ASN A 107 0.20 -15.66 1.92
C ASN A 107 0.80 -16.52 3.04
N LYS A 108 2.09 -16.85 3.00
CA LYS A 108 2.74 -17.64 4.06
C LYS A 108 2.63 -16.99 5.44
N VAL A 109 2.75 -15.67 5.52
CA VAL A 109 2.62 -14.92 6.78
C VAL A 109 1.20 -14.97 7.31
N LEU A 110 0.21 -14.76 6.42
CA LEU A 110 -1.20 -14.80 6.77
C LEU A 110 -1.61 -16.21 7.21
N ASP A 111 -1.24 -17.25 6.43
CA ASP A 111 -1.55 -18.64 6.72
C ASP A 111 -1.00 -19.07 8.09
N HIS A 112 0.29 -18.74 8.36
CA HIS A 112 0.89 -19.03 9.67
C HIS A 112 0.14 -18.33 10.82
N SER A 113 -0.28 -17.09 10.62
CA SER A 113 -1.04 -16.35 11.64
C SER A 113 -2.41 -16.97 11.88
N ILE A 114 -3.07 -17.45 10.82
CA ILE A 114 -4.37 -18.10 10.88
C ILE A 114 -4.25 -19.48 11.57
N GLU A 115 -3.22 -20.26 11.26
CA GLU A 115 -2.96 -21.53 11.96
C GLU A 115 -2.84 -21.29 13.47
N ASN A 116 -2.12 -20.23 13.89
CA ASN A 116 -2.02 -19.87 15.30
C ASN A 116 -3.36 -19.46 15.92
N LEU A 117 -4.20 -18.70 15.17
CA LEU A 117 -5.54 -18.34 15.63
C LEU A 117 -6.43 -19.56 15.77
N ASN A 118 -6.44 -20.46 14.78
CA ASN A 118 -7.21 -21.70 14.79
C ASN A 118 -6.78 -22.59 15.97
N TYR A 119 -5.50 -22.69 16.22
CA TYR A 119 -4.98 -23.44 17.37
C TYR A 119 -5.48 -22.89 18.70
N LYS A 120 -5.47 -21.54 18.86
CA LYS A 120 -5.84 -20.88 20.12
C LYS A 120 -7.35 -20.75 20.32
N PHE A 121 -8.08 -20.39 19.26
CA PHE A 121 -9.48 -19.94 19.36
C PHE A 121 -10.47 -20.84 18.62
N LYS A 122 -10.00 -21.86 17.91
CA LYS A 122 -10.86 -22.79 17.13
C LYS A 122 -11.78 -22.05 16.14
N THR A 123 -11.24 -21.04 15.47
CA THR A 123 -12.00 -20.24 14.49
C THR A 123 -11.92 -20.84 13.10
N ASP A 124 -13.06 -21.00 12.44
CA ASP A 124 -13.15 -21.71 11.17
C ASP A 124 -13.16 -20.79 9.93
N LYS A 125 -13.26 -19.47 10.12
CA LYS A 125 -13.44 -18.51 9.00
C LYS A 125 -12.57 -17.27 9.17
N PRO A 126 -11.31 -17.32 8.77
CA PRO A 126 -10.49 -16.12 8.72
C PRO A 126 -11.01 -15.16 7.67
N ILE A 127 -10.93 -13.87 7.96
CA ILE A 127 -11.21 -12.80 6.99
C ILE A 127 -9.88 -12.37 6.36
N TYR A 128 -9.85 -12.36 5.03
CA TYR A 128 -8.70 -11.92 4.25
C TYR A 128 -9.03 -10.66 3.47
N PRO A 129 -8.09 -9.72 3.37
CA PRO A 129 -8.17 -8.66 2.36
C PRO A 129 -7.92 -9.25 0.98
N GLN A 130 -8.21 -8.47 -0.06
CA GLN A 130 -7.79 -8.79 -1.41
C GLN A 130 -6.27 -8.64 -1.53
N LEU A 131 -5.64 -9.53 -2.31
CA LEU A 131 -4.20 -9.55 -2.53
C LEU A 131 -3.87 -9.44 -4.04
N PRO A 132 -4.21 -8.32 -4.71
CA PRO A 132 -3.92 -8.17 -6.13
C PRO A 132 -2.41 -8.06 -6.37
N VAL A 133 -1.93 -8.68 -7.46
CA VAL A 133 -0.55 -8.50 -7.93
C VAL A 133 -0.52 -7.35 -8.93
N ILE A 134 0.08 -6.23 -8.50
CA ILE A 134 0.26 -5.03 -9.33
C ILE A 134 1.73 -4.64 -9.26
N PRO A 135 2.51 -4.91 -10.32
CA PRO A 135 3.92 -4.52 -10.37
C PRO A 135 4.10 -3.00 -10.27
N LEU A 136 5.21 -2.57 -9.68
CA LEU A 136 5.59 -1.17 -9.67
C LEU A 136 5.87 -0.71 -11.10
N GLY A 137 5.38 0.49 -11.44
CA GLY A 137 5.70 1.13 -12.71
C GLY A 137 7.17 1.57 -12.75
N ILE A 138 7.75 1.53 -13.94
CA ILE A 138 9.07 2.09 -14.25
C ILE A 138 8.94 3.04 -15.42
N ASP A 139 9.71 4.11 -15.40
CA ASP A 139 9.89 4.96 -16.57
C ASP A 139 10.87 4.28 -17.53
N LYS A 140 10.36 3.82 -18.69
CA LYS A 140 11.18 3.12 -19.67
C LYS A 140 12.26 4.03 -20.25
N ASP A 141 12.00 5.33 -20.35
CA ASP A 141 12.90 6.28 -21.01
C ASP A 141 14.17 6.52 -20.16
N GLU A 142 14.08 6.34 -18.85
CA GLU A 142 15.25 6.37 -17.95
C GLU A 142 16.23 5.20 -18.19
N PHE A 143 15.80 4.14 -18.88
CA PHE A 143 16.61 2.95 -19.15
C PHE A 143 17.06 2.83 -20.62
N ILE A 144 16.79 3.84 -21.46
CA ILE A 144 17.23 3.87 -22.85
C ILE A 144 18.57 4.60 -22.94
N PHE A 145 19.64 3.82 -23.07
CA PHE A 145 21.00 4.35 -23.21
C PHE A 145 21.55 4.08 -24.62
N SER A 146 22.33 5.06 -25.14
CA SER A 146 23.06 4.86 -26.42
C SER A 146 24.07 3.71 -26.30
N GLU A 147 24.37 3.01 -27.40
CA GLU A 147 25.37 1.94 -27.40
C GLU A 147 26.76 2.46 -26.99
N ASN A 148 27.11 3.69 -27.37
CA ASN A 148 28.35 4.31 -26.94
C ASN A 148 28.43 4.48 -25.42
N PHE A 149 27.34 4.88 -24.78
CA PHE A 149 27.28 5.00 -23.32
C PHE A 149 27.42 3.63 -22.65
N LYS A 150 26.70 2.61 -23.16
CA LYS A 150 26.78 1.24 -22.63
C LYS A 150 28.19 0.67 -22.76
N ASN A 151 28.86 0.86 -23.89
CA ASN A 151 30.21 0.35 -24.11
C ASN A 151 31.23 1.07 -23.23
N LYS A 152 31.12 2.39 -23.09
CA LYS A 152 31.95 3.14 -22.16
C LYS A 152 31.80 2.63 -20.72
N THR A 153 30.56 2.49 -20.23
CA THR A 153 30.30 2.00 -18.88
C THR A 153 30.82 0.57 -18.66
N ARG A 154 30.67 -0.32 -19.65
CA ARG A 154 31.25 -1.68 -19.56
C ARG A 154 32.78 -1.65 -19.44
N ASN A 155 33.43 -0.77 -20.20
CA ASN A 155 34.90 -0.66 -20.14
C ASN A 155 35.35 -0.03 -18.80
N ASP A 156 34.59 0.87 -18.21
CA ASP A 156 34.90 1.52 -16.93
C ASP A 156 34.68 0.57 -15.74
N LEU A 157 33.83 -0.44 -15.88
CA LEU A 157 33.51 -1.44 -14.83
C LEU A 157 34.38 -2.70 -14.91
N GLY A 158 35.08 -2.96 -16.02
CA GLY A 158 35.95 -4.14 -16.24
C GLY A 158 35.18 -5.30 -16.83
#